data_403a499fe5ac2e588b0e9bc01275c7b6
#
_entry.id   403a499fe5ac2e588b0e9bc01275c7b6
#
_cell.length_a   1.000
_cell.length_b   1.000
_cell.length_c   1.000
_cell.angle_alpha   90.00
_cell.angle_beta   90.00
_cell.angle_gamma   90.00
#
_symmetry.space_group_name_H-M   'P 1'
#
loop_
_entity.id
_entity.type
_entity.pdbx_description
1 polymer ?
#
loop_
_entity_poly.entity_id
_entity_poly.type
_entity_poly.pdbx_seq_one_letter_code
_entity_poly.pdbx_strand_id
1 'polypeptide(L)'
;METKSTETNFENFSWIDICKPDKNGLDEIAHEYKLDLFQIRDSLETGHLPKYERQEKYDFLILRGFTGNLSQRLTTITDLSNKVAFFYTKKKLITIHRSEFGFLRNIKGDFKSSEALVIFIIKELLKTYEFPLSSLNDKNDEIEKIIFLKDYTKISLEDLYFQKTQTRIIKKLLSISQNVINQVVLSDESKTALQDLKDKLLSLTLNFDELLENSNNLLHTYMSVNSQKSNDVMKLLTVFSAFFLPLTFIAGIYGMNFETMPELTWPLGYFYTLALMALIALIIYYWFKRKRIL
;
A
#
# COMPACT_ATOMS: atom_id res chain seq x y z
N MET A 1 -0.72 -11.78 -31.36
CA MET A 1 0.57 -11.37 -30.75
C MET A 1 1.52 -12.51 -30.98
N GLU A 2 2.65 -12.28 -31.61
CA GLU A 2 3.59 -13.38 -31.89
C GLU A 2 4.26 -13.86 -30.61
N THR A 3 4.27 -15.17 -30.40
CA THR A 3 5.05 -15.84 -29.37
C THR A 3 6.52 -15.59 -29.64
N LYS A 4 7.20 -14.92 -28.68
CA LYS A 4 8.65 -14.70 -28.78
C LYS A 4 9.34 -15.78 -27.96
N SER A 5 10.03 -16.67 -28.62
CA SER A 5 10.89 -17.67 -28.01
C SER A 5 12.35 -17.33 -28.33
N THR A 6 13.18 -17.31 -27.30
CA THR A 6 14.64 -17.14 -27.46
C THR A 6 15.33 -18.31 -26.75
N GLU A 7 16.28 -18.94 -27.44
CA GLU A 7 17.12 -20.00 -26.89
C GLU A 7 18.54 -19.50 -26.74
N THR A 8 19.11 -19.72 -25.58
CA THR A 8 20.51 -19.39 -25.26
C THR A 8 21.19 -20.66 -24.73
N ASN A 9 22.27 -21.05 -25.38
CA ASN A 9 23.06 -22.20 -24.98
C ASN A 9 24.25 -21.76 -24.12
N PHE A 10 24.36 -22.33 -22.92
CA PHE A 10 25.50 -22.23 -22.02
C PHE A 10 26.34 -23.51 -22.13
N GLU A 11 27.50 -23.54 -21.52
CA GLU A 11 28.42 -24.69 -21.60
C GLU A 11 27.77 -26.00 -21.12
N ASN A 12 26.97 -25.95 -20.02
CA ASN A 12 26.44 -27.14 -19.35
C ASN A 12 24.91 -27.28 -19.46
N PHE A 13 24.19 -26.29 -19.95
CA PHE A 13 22.74 -26.31 -20.04
C PHE A 13 22.21 -25.33 -21.11
N SER A 14 20.97 -25.48 -21.48
CA SER A 14 20.26 -24.52 -22.35
C SER A 14 19.16 -23.76 -21.57
N TRP A 15 18.96 -22.51 -21.93
CA TRP A 15 17.87 -21.69 -21.41
C TRP A 15 16.95 -21.27 -22.57
N ILE A 16 15.66 -21.49 -22.37
CA ILE A 16 14.59 -21.12 -23.31
C ILE A 16 13.69 -20.12 -22.60
N ASP A 17 13.58 -18.91 -23.14
CA ASP A 17 12.68 -17.89 -22.62
C ASP A 17 11.49 -17.70 -23.56
N ILE A 18 10.28 -17.89 -23.02
CA ILE A 18 9.03 -17.83 -23.77
C ILE A 18 8.21 -16.66 -23.23
N CYS A 19 8.13 -15.60 -24.04
CA CYS A 19 7.39 -14.39 -23.74
C CYS A 19 6.08 -14.35 -24.51
N LYS A 20 4.96 -14.10 -23.81
CA LYS A 20 3.61 -13.92 -24.38
C LYS A 20 3.16 -15.09 -25.29
N PRO A 21 3.26 -16.34 -24.85
CA PRO A 21 2.78 -17.45 -25.67
C PRO A 21 1.29 -17.30 -25.95
N ASP A 22 0.87 -17.65 -27.14
CA ASP A 22 -0.52 -17.70 -27.52
C ASP A 22 -1.21 -18.96 -26.97
N LYS A 23 -2.55 -19.00 -27.03
CA LYS A 23 -3.29 -20.16 -26.49
C LYS A 23 -3.05 -21.44 -27.28
N ASN A 24 -2.76 -21.34 -28.57
CA ASN A 24 -2.55 -22.51 -29.44
C ASN A 24 -1.13 -23.07 -29.26
N GLY A 25 -0.16 -22.21 -28.96
CA GLY A 25 1.23 -22.60 -28.71
C GLY A 25 1.44 -23.34 -27.38
N LEU A 26 0.43 -23.34 -26.45
CA LEU A 26 0.60 -24.01 -25.14
C LEU A 26 0.70 -25.52 -25.24
N ASP A 27 -0.15 -26.13 -26.09
CA ASP A 27 -0.15 -27.58 -26.29
C ASP A 27 1.14 -28.01 -27.03
N GLU A 28 1.63 -27.18 -27.95
CA GLU A 28 2.91 -27.39 -28.65
C GLU A 28 4.09 -27.34 -27.67
N ILE A 29 4.14 -26.32 -26.80
CA ILE A 29 5.16 -26.18 -25.76
C ILE A 29 5.12 -27.36 -24.78
N ALA A 30 3.92 -27.79 -24.35
CA ALA A 30 3.78 -28.94 -23.49
C ALA A 30 4.34 -30.19 -24.11
N HIS A 31 4.03 -30.44 -25.38
CA HIS A 31 4.48 -31.62 -26.10
C HIS A 31 5.97 -31.58 -26.43
N GLU A 32 6.46 -30.45 -26.92
CA GLU A 32 7.86 -30.26 -27.32
C GLU A 32 8.81 -30.43 -26.14
N TYR A 33 8.48 -29.81 -24.97
CA TYR A 33 9.32 -29.84 -23.78
C TYR A 33 8.94 -30.89 -22.75
N LYS A 34 7.89 -31.70 -23.04
CA LYS A 34 7.38 -32.76 -22.16
C LYS A 34 7.00 -32.23 -20.77
N LEU A 35 6.38 -31.05 -20.74
CA LEU A 35 5.89 -30.40 -19.55
C LEU A 35 4.42 -30.72 -19.30
N ASP A 36 3.99 -30.64 -18.03
CA ASP A 36 2.58 -30.80 -17.66
C ASP A 36 1.75 -29.61 -18.16
N LEU A 37 0.66 -29.92 -18.89
CA LEU A 37 -0.20 -28.91 -19.48
C LEU A 37 -0.89 -28.03 -18.43
N PHE A 38 -1.26 -28.59 -17.26
CA PHE A 38 -1.87 -27.81 -16.19
C PHE A 38 -0.88 -26.80 -15.62
N GLN A 39 0.39 -27.17 -15.41
CA GLN A 39 1.43 -26.25 -14.94
C GLN A 39 1.73 -25.15 -15.96
N ILE A 40 1.68 -25.43 -17.26
CA ILE A 40 1.78 -24.40 -18.31
C ILE A 40 0.58 -23.45 -18.27
N ARG A 41 -0.64 -23.97 -18.11
CA ARG A 41 -1.84 -23.13 -17.95
C ARG A 41 -1.75 -22.27 -16.69
N ASP A 42 -1.32 -22.82 -15.56
CA ASP A 42 -1.06 -22.08 -14.33
C ASP A 42 -0.02 -20.97 -14.54
N SER A 43 1.01 -21.22 -15.38
CA SER A 43 2.00 -20.19 -15.71
C SER A 43 1.40 -18.99 -16.42
N LEU A 44 0.28 -19.14 -17.11
CA LEU A 44 -0.37 -18.10 -17.90
C LEU A 44 -1.67 -17.56 -17.30
N GLU A 45 -2.35 -18.31 -16.45
CA GLU A 45 -3.59 -17.86 -15.82
C GLU A 45 -3.34 -16.64 -14.92
N THR A 46 -4.13 -15.59 -15.09
CA THR A 46 -4.01 -14.38 -14.27
C THR A 46 -4.36 -14.68 -12.82
N GLY A 47 -3.59 -14.20 -11.87
CA GLY A 47 -3.92 -14.32 -10.44
C GLY A 47 -3.27 -15.48 -9.71
N HIS A 48 -2.65 -16.45 -10.39
CA HIS A 48 -1.89 -17.50 -9.70
C HIS A 48 -0.85 -16.90 -8.77
N LEU A 49 -0.86 -17.40 -7.51
CA LEU A 49 0.10 -17.02 -6.48
C LEU A 49 1.43 -17.75 -6.68
N PRO A 50 2.52 -17.29 -6.07
CA PRO A 50 3.77 -18.02 -6.04
C PRO A 50 3.56 -19.45 -5.54
N LYS A 51 4.17 -20.41 -6.20
CA LYS A 51 4.18 -21.84 -5.81
C LYS A 51 5.44 -22.56 -6.26
N TYR A 52 5.76 -23.67 -5.61
CA TYR A 52 6.81 -24.58 -5.97
C TYR A 52 6.28 -26.01 -5.94
N GLU A 53 6.61 -26.78 -6.95
CA GLU A 53 6.26 -28.20 -7.08
C GLU A 53 7.47 -28.97 -7.60
N ARG A 54 7.89 -29.97 -6.86
CA ARG A 54 8.94 -30.88 -7.27
C ARG A 54 8.34 -32.06 -8.01
N GLN A 55 8.75 -32.25 -9.27
CA GLN A 55 8.35 -33.37 -10.10
C GLN A 55 9.54 -34.33 -10.30
N GLU A 56 9.28 -35.55 -10.75
CA GLU A 56 10.35 -36.50 -11.05
C GLU A 56 11.29 -36.05 -12.18
N LYS A 57 10.74 -35.30 -13.15
CA LYS A 57 11.43 -34.90 -14.38
C LYS A 57 12.01 -33.51 -14.32
N TYR A 58 11.40 -32.60 -13.57
CA TYR A 58 11.80 -31.20 -13.45
C TYR A 58 11.22 -30.58 -12.19
N ASP A 59 11.77 -29.48 -11.76
CA ASP A 59 11.20 -28.63 -10.72
C ASP A 59 10.39 -27.50 -11.38
N PHE A 60 9.22 -27.20 -10.83
CA PHE A 60 8.33 -26.14 -11.27
C PHE A 60 8.19 -25.06 -10.21
N LEU A 61 8.43 -23.81 -10.58
CA LEU A 61 8.38 -22.66 -9.68
C LEU A 61 7.65 -21.50 -10.36
N ILE A 62 6.74 -20.86 -9.65
CA ILE A 62 6.14 -19.56 -10.05
C ILE A 62 6.51 -18.53 -9.01
N LEU A 63 7.07 -17.41 -9.46
CA LEU A 63 7.28 -16.21 -8.67
C LEU A 63 6.72 -15.00 -9.40
N ARG A 64 6.51 -13.90 -8.65
CA ARG A 64 5.99 -12.66 -9.20
C ARG A 64 6.97 -11.52 -8.96
N GLY A 65 7.20 -10.69 -9.97
CA GLY A 65 7.93 -9.43 -9.88
C GLY A 65 6.96 -8.25 -9.90
N PHE A 66 7.35 -7.15 -9.30
CA PHE A 66 6.58 -5.91 -9.34
C PHE A 66 6.64 -5.30 -10.74
N THR A 67 5.48 -4.94 -11.29
CA THR A 67 5.33 -4.31 -12.61
C THR A 67 4.26 -3.23 -12.62
N GLY A 68 3.68 -2.93 -11.47
CA GLY A 68 2.61 -1.97 -11.33
C GLY A 68 3.09 -0.51 -11.40
N ASN A 69 2.13 0.39 -11.58
CA ASN A 69 2.35 1.83 -11.48
C ASN A 69 1.71 2.36 -10.19
N LEU A 70 2.54 2.78 -9.24
CA LEU A 70 2.09 3.28 -7.92
C LEU A 70 1.33 4.62 -7.98
N SER A 71 1.37 5.32 -9.13
CA SER A 71 0.58 6.53 -9.34
C SER A 71 -0.89 6.21 -9.66
N GLN A 72 -1.20 4.96 -9.95
CA GLN A 72 -2.55 4.49 -10.21
C GLN A 72 -3.13 3.83 -8.95
N ARG A 73 -4.45 3.89 -8.79
CA ARG A 73 -5.18 3.30 -7.67
C ARG A 73 -5.39 1.79 -7.83
N LEU A 74 -4.29 1.08 -7.99
CA LEU A 74 -4.27 -0.37 -8.20
C LEU A 74 -4.52 -1.11 -6.88
N THR A 75 -5.42 -2.08 -6.90
CA THR A 75 -5.87 -2.81 -5.70
C THR A 75 -5.84 -4.32 -5.84
N THR A 76 -5.32 -4.84 -6.94
CA THR A 76 -5.22 -6.28 -7.15
C THR A 76 -3.78 -6.75 -7.33
N ILE A 77 -3.54 -8.03 -7.06
CA ILE A 77 -2.24 -8.66 -7.26
C ILE A 77 -1.80 -8.58 -8.73
N THR A 78 -2.76 -8.75 -9.64
CA THR A 78 -2.53 -8.74 -11.09
C THR A 78 -2.17 -7.37 -11.63
N ASP A 79 -2.65 -6.32 -11.00
CA ASP A 79 -2.33 -4.95 -11.38
C ASP A 79 -0.91 -4.56 -10.96
N LEU A 80 -0.49 -5.04 -9.78
CA LEU A 80 0.79 -4.67 -9.16
C LEU A 80 1.94 -5.57 -9.58
N SER A 81 1.68 -6.80 -10.06
CA SER A 81 2.73 -7.77 -10.32
C SER A 81 2.42 -8.72 -11.45
N ASN A 82 3.44 -9.11 -12.16
CA ASN A 82 3.40 -10.17 -13.16
C ASN A 82 4.29 -11.32 -12.74
N LYS A 83 3.98 -12.52 -13.24
CA LYS A 83 4.69 -13.75 -12.87
C LYS A 83 5.68 -14.18 -13.94
N VAL A 84 6.69 -14.90 -13.47
CA VAL A 84 7.59 -15.74 -14.27
C VAL A 84 7.46 -17.16 -13.72
N ALA A 85 7.18 -18.10 -14.60
CA ALA A 85 7.21 -19.52 -14.31
C ALA A 85 8.53 -20.10 -14.77
N PHE A 86 9.10 -21.00 -13.96
CA PHE A 86 10.35 -21.68 -14.19
C PHE A 86 10.09 -23.19 -14.23
N PHE A 87 10.56 -23.83 -15.29
CA PHE A 87 10.65 -25.28 -15.39
C PHE A 87 12.14 -25.59 -15.54
N TYR A 88 12.74 -26.22 -14.54
CA TYR A 88 14.18 -26.39 -14.58
C TYR A 88 14.64 -27.80 -14.20
N THR A 89 15.70 -28.21 -14.85
CA THR A 89 16.47 -29.43 -14.61
C THR A 89 17.94 -29.06 -14.56
N LYS A 90 18.84 -29.99 -14.27
CA LYS A 90 20.30 -29.73 -14.35
C LYS A 90 20.77 -29.27 -15.74
N LYS A 91 20.07 -29.69 -16.83
CA LYS A 91 20.50 -29.47 -18.22
C LYS A 91 19.67 -28.42 -18.97
N LYS A 92 18.50 -28.02 -18.43
CA LYS A 92 17.59 -27.13 -19.14
C LYS A 92 16.83 -26.25 -18.16
N LEU A 93 16.69 -24.99 -18.52
CA LEU A 93 15.78 -24.04 -17.88
C LEU A 93 14.82 -23.52 -18.95
N ILE A 94 13.54 -23.50 -18.63
CA ILE A 94 12.50 -22.87 -19.45
C ILE A 94 11.81 -21.83 -18.56
N THR A 95 11.76 -20.58 -19.04
CA THR A 95 11.01 -19.49 -18.41
C THR A 95 9.81 -19.12 -19.25
N ILE A 96 8.63 -18.96 -18.62
CA ILE A 96 7.40 -18.57 -19.30
C ILE A 96 6.80 -17.37 -18.59
N HIS A 97 6.54 -16.29 -19.33
CA HIS A 97 5.95 -15.06 -18.76
C HIS A 97 5.11 -14.30 -19.78
N ARG A 98 4.11 -13.52 -19.28
CA ARG A 98 3.27 -12.66 -20.11
C ARG A 98 3.80 -11.23 -20.19
N SER A 99 4.38 -10.71 -19.13
CA SER A 99 4.92 -9.36 -19.08
C SER A 99 6.37 -9.36 -19.51
N GLU A 100 6.78 -8.32 -20.21
CA GLU A 100 8.18 -8.14 -20.58
C GLU A 100 8.97 -7.65 -19.39
N PHE A 101 9.91 -8.46 -18.92
CA PHE A 101 10.88 -8.07 -17.92
C PHE A 101 12.20 -7.68 -18.62
N GLY A 102 12.61 -6.42 -18.48
CA GLY A 102 13.80 -5.89 -19.19
C GLY A 102 15.08 -6.68 -18.91
N PHE A 103 15.22 -7.21 -17.70
CA PHE A 103 16.38 -8.01 -17.31
C PHE A 103 16.44 -9.38 -17.99
N LEU A 104 15.30 -9.99 -18.41
CA LEU A 104 15.29 -11.26 -19.13
C LEU A 104 15.81 -11.11 -20.57
N ARG A 105 15.63 -9.95 -21.20
CA ARG A 105 16.08 -9.73 -22.59
C ARG A 105 17.60 -9.67 -22.75
N ASN A 106 18.33 -9.29 -21.71
CA ASN A 106 19.75 -8.98 -21.78
C ASN A 106 20.54 -9.69 -20.65
N ILE A 107 20.22 -10.95 -20.39
CA ILE A 107 21.02 -11.73 -19.43
C ILE A 107 22.40 -11.92 -20.02
N LYS A 108 23.40 -11.26 -19.42
CA LYS A 108 24.81 -11.40 -19.75
C LYS A 108 25.51 -12.02 -18.53
N GLY A 109 26.23 -13.08 -18.74
CA GLY A 109 27.00 -13.75 -17.71
C GLY A 109 27.33 -15.18 -18.11
N ASP A 110 28.36 -15.70 -17.51
CA ASP A 110 28.72 -17.10 -17.64
C ASP A 110 28.11 -17.87 -16.45
N PHE A 111 27.02 -18.58 -16.71
CA PHE A 111 26.34 -19.37 -15.69
C PHE A 111 26.77 -20.84 -15.80
N LYS A 112 27.38 -21.34 -14.74
CA LYS A 112 27.88 -22.74 -14.70
C LYS A 112 26.78 -23.79 -14.60
N SER A 113 25.57 -23.42 -14.12
CA SER A 113 24.43 -24.31 -13.96
C SER A 113 23.11 -23.60 -14.19
N SER A 114 22.08 -24.37 -14.54
CA SER A 114 20.70 -23.87 -14.65
C SER A 114 20.18 -23.29 -13.30
N GLU A 115 20.56 -23.88 -12.16
CA GLU A 115 20.22 -23.40 -10.85
C GLU A 115 20.80 -22.01 -10.56
N ALA A 116 22.05 -21.75 -11.00
CA ALA A 116 22.68 -20.44 -10.85
C ALA A 116 21.91 -19.37 -11.65
N LEU A 117 21.44 -19.71 -12.85
CA LEU A 117 20.60 -18.80 -13.65
C LEU A 117 19.21 -18.59 -13.03
N VAL A 118 18.57 -19.65 -12.47
CA VAL A 118 17.31 -19.54 -11.74
C VAL A 118 17.46 -18.56 -10.57
N ILE A 119 18.49 -18.72 -9.74
CA ILE A 119 18.78 -17.84 -8.60
C ILE A 119 18.99 -16.38 -9.08
N PHE A 120 19.75 -16.20 -10.16
CA PHE A 120 19.97 -14.88 -10.73
C PHE A 120 18.65 -14.20 -11.16
N ILE A 121 17.81 -14.93 -11.91
CA ILE A 121 16.51 -14.40 -12.37
C ILE A 121 15.61 -14.06 -11.19
N ILE A 122 15.57 -14.90 -10.16
CA ILE A 122 14.79 -14.63 -8.95
C ILE A 122 15.33 -13.38 -8.24
N LYS A 123 16.65 -13.23 -8.15
CA LYS A 123 17.27 -12.02 -7.56
C LYS A 123 16.89 -10.75 -8.30
N GLU A 124 16.86 -10.79 -9.63
CA GLU A 124 16.40 -9.67 -10.45
C GLU A 124 14.88 -9.41 -10.29
N LEU A 125 14.05 -10.47 -10.14
CA LEU A 125 12.63 -10.31 -9.80
C LEU A 125 12.45 -9.62 -8.44
N LEU A 126 13.23 -9.97 -7.43
CA LEU A 126 13.17 -9.33 -6.12
C LEU A 126 13.60 -7.86 -6.15
N LYS A 127 14.58 -7.51 -6.98
CA LYS A 127 14.98 -6.10 -7.18
C LYS A 127 13.83 -5.22 -7.68
N THR A 128 12.86 -5.79 -8.41
CA THR A 128 11.70 -5.02 -8.87
C THR A 128 10.88 -4.42 -7.72
N TYR A 129 11.00 -4.97 -6.50
CA TYR A 129 10.32 -4.47 -5.30
C TYR A 129 11.08 -3.34 -4.58
N GLU A 130 12.32 -3.05 -4.94
CA GLU A 130 13.10 -1.96 -4.32
C GLU A 130 12.54 -0.58 -4.66
N PHE A 131 12.13 -0.37 -5.91
CA PHE A 131 11.48 0.87 -6.32
C PHE A 131 10.17 1.16 -5.58
N PRO A 132 9.18 0.23 -5.53
CA PRO A 132 7.96 0.48 -4.75
C PRO A 132 8.23 0.67 -3.26
N LEU A 133 9.22 0.00 -2.67
CA LEU A 133 9.59 0.20 -1.27
C LEU A 133 10.05 1.64 -1.02
N SER A 134 11.01 2.13 -1.81
CA SER A 134 11.51 3.51 -1.69
C SER A 134 10.39 4.53 -1.93
N SER A 135 9.63 4.39 -3.03
CA SER A 135 8.58 5.33 -3.40
C SER A 135 7.45 5.42 -2.36
N LEU A 136 7.08 4.31 -1.72
CA LEU A 136 6.05 4.29 -0.70
C LEU A 136 6.56 4.82 0.66
N ASN A 137 7.85 4.61 0.98
CA ASN A 137 8.49 5.26 2.14
C ASN A 137 8.52 6.78 1.97
N ASP A 138 8.98 7.28 0.82
CA ASP A 138 9.04 8.72 0.53
C ASP A 138 7.65 9.37 0.69
N LYS A 139 6.59 8.70 0.24
CA LYS A 139 5.20 9.16 0.42
C LYS A 139 4.77 9.17 1.89
N ASN A 140 5.13 8.15 2.68
CA ASN A 140 4.87 8.14 4.12
C ASN A 140 5.54 9.33 4.81
N ASP A 141 6.82 9.58 4.52
CA ASP A 141 7.58 10.69 5.08
C ASP A 141 6.99 12.06 4.69
N GLU A 142 6.51 12.20 3.46
CA GLU A 142 5.83 13.41 3.01
C GLU A 142 4.53 13.65 3.78
N ILE A 143 3.71 12.61 3.94
CA ILE A 143 2.44 12.69 4.69
C ILE A 143 2.70 13.00 6.16
N GLU A 144 3.70 12.37 6.77
CA GLU A 144 4.10 12.64 8.15
C GLU A 144 4.47 14.12 8.34
N LYS A 145 5.30 14.67 7.45
CA LYS A 145 5.65 16.11 7.47
C LYS A 145 4.41 17.02 7.37
N ILE A 146 3.47 16.69 6.48
CA ILE A 146 2.23 17.47 6.32
C ILE A 146 1.39 17.44 7.61
N ILE A 147 1.31 16.28 8.29
CA ILE A 147 0.62 16.13 9.57
C ILE A 147 1.29 17.01 10.64
N PHE A 148 2.61 16.99 10.77
CA PHE A 148 3.34 17.82 11.74
C PHE A 148 3.23 19.32 11.46
N LEU A 149 3.21 19.72 10.19
CA LEU A 149 3.04 21.13 9.78
C LEU A 149 1.60 21.61 9.87
N LYS A 150 0.65 20.76 10.26
CA LYS A 150 -0.79 21.03 10.39
C LYS A 150 -1.46 21.50 9.09
N ASP A 151 -0.90 21.16 7.93
CA ASP A 151 -1.46 21.49 6.62
C ASP A 151 -2.32 20.32 6.06
N TYR A 152 -3.30 19.93 6.85
CA TYR A 152 -4.13 18.73 6.61
C TYR A 152 -4.97 18.79 5.33
N THR A 153 -5.11 19.93 4.71
CA THR A 153 -5.88 20.10 3.45
C THR A 153 -5.20 19.41 2.27
N LYS A 154 -3.90 19.13 2.39
CA LYS A 154 -3.10 18.46 1.36
C LYS A 154 -3.14 16.94 1.44
N ILE A 155 -3.73 16.36 2.50
CA ILE A 155 -3.80 14.91 2.66
C ILE A 155 -5.13 14.41 2.13
N SER A 156 -5.06 13.48 1.17
CA SER A 156 -6.21 12.71 0.71
C SER A 156 -6.29 11.40 1.51
N LEU A 157 -7.39 11.21 2.25
CA LEU A 157 -7.67 9.94 2.93
C LEU A 157 -7.73 8.77 1.95
N GLU A 158 -8.22 9.03 0.75
CA GLU A 158 -8.33 8.04 -0.32
C GLU A 158 -6.94 7.59 -0.78
N ASP A 159 -5.99 8.52 -0.98
CA ASP A 159 -4.63 8.20 -1.38
C ASP A 159 -3.88 7.40 -0.30
N LEU A 160 -4.06 7.74 0.98
CA LEU A 160 -3.57 6.95 2.12
C LEU A 160 -4.12 5.52 2.11
N TYR A 161 -5.41 5.36 1.82
CA TYR A 161 -6.04 4.04 1.72
C TYR A 161 -5.45 3.20 0.58
N PHE A 162 -5.25 3.79 -0.60
CA PHE A 162 -4.65 3.09 -1.73
C PHE A 162 -3.19 2.73 -1.47
N GLN A 163 -2.41 3.64 -0.91
CA GLN A 163 -1.02 3.38 -0.53
C GLN A 163 -0.91 2.21 0.46
N LYS A 164 -1.69 2.23 1.54
CA LYS A 164 -1.78 1.13 2.50
C LYS A 164 -2.18 -0.20 1.81
N THR A 165 -3.15 -0.15 0.90
CA THR A 165 -3.63 -1.34 0.19
C THR A 165 -2.55 -1.92 -0.72
N GLN A 166 -1.82 -1.08 -1.46
CA GLN A 166 -0.70 -1.49 -2.30
C GLN A 166 0.42 -2.12 -1.46
N THR A 167 0.81 -1.48 -0.37
CA THR A 167 1.80 -2.00 0.59
C THR A 167 1.41 -3.38 1.12
N ARG A 168 0.16 -3.55 1.54
CA ARG A 168 -0.38 -4.82 2.05
C ARG A 168 -0.33 -5.93 1.00
N ILE A 169 -0.67 -5.63 -0.25
CA ILE A 169 -0.65 -6.61 -1.35
C ILE A 169 0.78 -7.04 -1.64
N ILE A 170 1.72 -6.10 -1.71
CA ILE A 170 3.13 -6.39 -1.96
C ILE A 170 3.69 -7.24 -0.81
N LYS A 171 3.47 -6.85 0.44
CA LYS A 171 3.87 -7.64 1.62
C LYS A 171 3.34 -9.07 1.55
N LYS A 172 2.04 -9.25 1.22
CA LYS A 172 1.44 -10.57 1.09
C LYS A 172 2.13 -11.41 0.02
N LEU A 173 2.46 -10.81 -1.14
CA LEU A 173 3.18 -11.50 -2.20
C LEU A 173 4.58 -11.94 -1.78
N LEU A 174 5.33 -11.05 -1.11
CA LEU A 174 6.67 -11.37 -0.60
C LEU A 174 6.62 -12.48 0.45
N SER A 175 5.65 -12.44 1.38
CA SER A 175 5.48 -13.49 2.40
C SER A 175 5.16 -14.85 1.78
N ILE A 176 4.31 -14.90 0.74
CA ILE A 176 4.03 -16.15 0.01
C ILE A 176 5.29 -16.61 -0.73
N SER A 177 6.00 -15.70 -1.40
CA SER A 177 7.24 -16.01 -2.10
C SER A 177 8.30 -16.57 -1.14
N GLN A 178 8.39 -16.05 0.08
CA GLN A 178 9.29 -16.52 1.13
C GLN A 178 8.98 -17.98 1.52
N ASN A 179 7.70 -18.30 1.72
CA ASN A 179 7.27 -19.67 2.02
C ASN A 179 7.61 -20.63 0.86
N VAL A 180 7.44 -20.17 -0.37
CA VAL A 180 7.75 -20.95 -1.58
C VAL A 180 9.27 -21.17 -1.72
N ILE A 181 10.09 -20.12 -1.60
CA ILE A 181 11.54 -20.20 -1.72
C ILE A 181 12.15 -21.06 -0.59
N ASN A 182 11.55 -21.10 0.58
CA ASN A 182 11.99 -21.96 1.66
C ASN A 182 11.83 -23.46 1.35
N GLN A 183 10.91 -23.83 0.45
CA GLN A 183 10.68 -25.20 0.01
C GLN A 183 11.63 -25.62 -1.14
N VAL A 184 12.25 -24.65 -1.84
CA VAL A 184 13.15 -24.93 -2.95
C VAL A 184 14.38 -25.66 -2.45
N VAL A 185 14.71 -26.78 -3.11
CA VAL A 185 15.88 -27.61 -2.83
C VAL A 185 16.79 -27.57 -4.05
N LEU A 186 17.99 -27.09 -3.88
CA LEU A 186 19.02 -27.01 -4.92
C LEU A 186 20.24 -27.87 -4.52
N SER A 187 21.16 -28.03 -5.46
CA SER A 187 22.43 -28.71 -5.25
C SER A 187 23.29 -28.02 -4.19
N ASP A 188 24.25 -28.75 -3.62
CA ASP A 188 25.16 -28.24 -2.59
C ASP A 188 25.95 -27.02 -3.06
N GLU A 189 26.30 -26.93 -4.35
CA GLU A 189 27.01 -25.83 -4.97
C GLU A 189 26.16 -24.53 -4.96
N SER A 190 24.84 -24.65 -5.01
CA SER A 190 23.89 -23.52 -5.06
C SER A 190 23.35 -23.10 -3.69
N LYS A 191 23.68 -23.84 -2.60
CA LYS A 191 23.12 -23.61 -1.25
C LYS A 191 23.41 -22.21 -0.71
N THR A 192 24.65 -21.73 -0.84
CA THR A 192 25.03 -20.39 -0.33
C THR A 192 24.25 -19.30 -1.08
N ALA A 193 24.17 -19.39 -2.41
CA ALA A 193 23.47 -18.42 -3.22
C ALA A 193 21.95 -18.46 -2.96
N LEU A 194 21.37 -19.63 -2.67
CA LEU A 194 19.99 -19.78 -2.24
C LEU A 194 19.76 -19.14 -0.87
N GLN A 195 20.73 -19.29 0.07
CA GLN A 195 20.63 -18.66 1.39
C GLN A 195 20.65 -17.11 1.27
N ASP A 196 21.56 -16.54 0.48
CA ASP A 196 21.59 -15.10 0.21
C ASP A 196 20.26 -14.59 -0.37
N LEU A 197 19.64 -15.40 -1.24
CA LEU A 197 18.33 -15.10 -1.80
C LEU A 197 17.22 -15.08 -0.72
N LYS A 198 17.23 -16.07 0.19
CA LYS A 198 16.31 -16.15 1.32
C LYS A 198 16.45 -14.95 2.25
N ASP A 199 17.70 -14.55 2.54
CA ASP A 199 18.00 -13.42 3.41
C ASP A 199 17.55 -12.09 2.76
N LYS A 200 17.77 -11.92 1.46
CA LYS A 200 17.26 -10.75 0.70
C LYS A 200 15.74 -10.68 0.74
N LEU A 201 15.06 -11.82 0.54
CA LEU A 201 13.61 -11.89 0.55
C LEU A 201 13.03 -11.63 1.93
N LEU A 202 13.67 -12.14 2.99
CA LEU A 202 13.33 -11.84 4.38
C LEU A 202 13.45 -10.34 4.66
N SER A 203 14.59 -9.73 4.29
CA SER A 203 14.80 -8.29 4.45
C SER A 203 13.73 -7.45 3.76
N LEU A 204 13.39 -7.77 2.50
CA LEU A 204 12.31 -7.10 1.79
C LEU A 204 10.96 -7.26 2.49
N THR A 205 10.65 -8.46 2.98
CA THR A 205 9.38 -8.75 3.68
C THR A 205 9.27 -7.93 4.96
N LEU A 206 10.35 -7.83 5.74
CA LEU A 206 10.41 -7.03 6.98
C LEU A 206 10.26 -5.53 6.69
N ASN A 207 10.93 -5.02 5.66
CA ASN A 207 10.82 -3.61 5.27
C ASN A 207 9.38 -3.25 4.83
N PHE A 208 8.69 -4.14 4.09
CA PHE A 208 7.29 -3.92 3.75
C PHE A 208 6.33 -4.12 4.92
N ASP A 209 6.71 -4.89 5.93
CA ASP A 209 5.95 -5.01 7.19
C ASP A 209 6.01 -3.71 7.98
N GLU A 210 7.21 -3.17 8.17
CA GLU A 210 7.46 -1.88 8.81
C GLU A 210 6.72 -0.74 8.06
N LEU A 211 6.84 -0.72 6.73
CA LEU A 211 6.13 0.26 5.88
C LEU A 211 4.61 0.19 6.06
N LEU A 212 4.05 -1.02 6.16
CA LEU A 212 2.62 -1.22 6.39
C LEU A 212 2.19 -0.74 7.77
N GLU A 213 3.01 -1.00 8.80
CA GLU A 213 2.77 -0.51 10.16
C GLU A 213 2.81 1.03 10.19
N ASN A 214 3.82 1.64 9.58
CA ASN A 214 3.94 3.09 9.48
C ASN A 214 2.73 3.71 8.74
N SER A 215 2.28 3.11 7.64
CA SER A 215 1.09 3.55 6.91
C SER A 215 -0.18 3.46 7.78
N ASN A 216 -0.31 2.42 8.61
CA ASN A 216 -1.43 2.30 9.56
C ASN A 216 -1.37 3.40 10.62
N ASN A 217 -0.19 3.65 11.20
CA ASN A 217 0.01 4.67 12.22
C ASN A 217 -0.30 6.08 11.67
N LEU A 218 0.12 6.38 10.43
CA LEU A 218 -0.23 7.64 9.76
C LEU A 218 -1.73 7.80 9.56
N LEU A 219 -2.43 6.75 9.15
CA LEU A 219 -3.88 6.76 9.00
C LEU A 219 -4.58 7.04 10.34
N HIS A 220 -4.16 6.37 11.41
CA HIS A 220 -4.72 6.60 12.75
C HIS A 220 -4.42 8.01 13.26
N THR A 221 -3.22 8.52 13.05
CA THR A 221 -2.83 9.89 13.42
C THR A 221 -3.67 10.91 12.66
N TYR A 222 -3.85 10.73 11.34
CA TYR A 222 -4.70 11.61 10.53
C TYR A 222 -6.16 11.63 11.04
N MET A 223 -6.74 10.45 11.33
CA MET A 223 -8.10 10.36 11.86
C MET A 223 -8.23 11.03 13.23
N SER A 224 -7.25 10.85 14.12
CA SER A 224 -7.21 11.50 15.44
C SER A 224 -7.16 13.02 15.32
N VAL A 225 -6.29 13.54 14.46
CA VAL A 225 -6.16 14.97 14.22
C VAL A 225 -7.45 15.55 13.61
N ASN A 226 -8.07 14.86 12.67
CA ASN A 226 -9.34 15.31 12.08
C ASN A 226 -10.48 15.33 13.10
N SER A 227 -10.52 14.34 13.99
CA SER A 227 -11.45 14.31 15.12
C SER A 227 -11.22 15.48 16.09
N GLN A 228 -9.95 15.76 16.41
CA GLN A 228 -9.60 16.91 17.27
C GLN A 228 -10.06 18.22 16.65
N LYS A 229 -9.82 18.44 15.35
CA LYS A 229 -10.28 19.61 14.62
C LYS A 229 -11.80 19.78 14.68
N SER A 230 -12.55 18.67 14.51
CA SER A 230 -14.01 18.68 14.65
C SER A 230 -14.45 19.08 16.06
N ASN A 231 -13.76 18.56 17.09
CA ASN A 231 -14.02 18.91 18.47
C ASN A 231 -13.72 20.39 18.76
N ASP A 232 -12.65 20.95 18.18
CA ASP A 232 -12.30 22.35 18.34
C ASP A 232 -13.36 23.27 17.70
N VAL A 233 -13.89 22.91 16.52
CA VAL A 233 -15.01 23.63 15.89
C VAL A 233 -16.27 23.56 16.74
N MET A 234 -16.63 22.38 17.26
CA MET A 234 -17.78 22.21 18.17
C MET A 234 -17.62 23.03 19.45
N LYS A 235 -16.40 23.05 20.01
CA LYS A 235 -16.04 23.87 21.18
C LYS A 235 -16.28 25.36 20.91
N LEU A 236 -15.76 25.84 19.75
CA LEU A 236 -15.97 27.22 19.34
C LEU A 236 -17.46 27.56 19.22
N LEU A 237 -18.25 26.70 18.54
CA LEU A 237 -19.70 26.88 18.40
C LEU A 237 -20.40 26.90 19.74
N THR A 238 -20.01 26.01 20.67
CA THR A 238 -20.57 25.95 22.03
C THR A 238 -20.29 27.25 22.80
N VAL A 239 -19.07 27.77 22.70
CA VAL A 239 -18.72 29.06 23.34
C VAL A 239 -19.57 30.19 22.78
N PHE A 240 -19.65 30.32 21.43
CA PHE A 240 -20.49 31.34 20.81
C PHE A 240 -21.96 31.22 21.26
N SER A 241 -22.52 30.01 21.22
CA SER A 241 -23.92 29.80 21.61
C SER A 241 -24.18 30.16 23.06
N ALA A 242 -23.26 29.79 23.96
CA ALA A 242 -23.39 30.06 25.39
C ALA A 242 -23.40 31.58 25.70
N PHE A 243 -22.68 32.39 24.93
CA PHE A 243 -22.72 33.86 25.08
C PHE A 243 -23.95 34.45 24.44
N PHE A 244 -24.28 34.09 23.22
CA PHE A 244 -25.33 34.79 22.48
C PHE A 244 -26.74 34.38 22.87
N LEU A 245 -26.98 33.13 23.26
CA LEU A 245 -28.33 32.63 23.54
C LEU A 245 -29.02 33.37 24.71
N PRO A 246 -28.40 33.55 25.90
CA PRO A 246 -29.03 34.31 26.97
C PRO A 246 -29.16 35.81 26.65
N LEU A 247 -28.19 36.40 25.95
CA LEU A 247 -28.24 37.79 25.55
C LEU A 247 -29.35 38.05 24.52
N THR A 248 -29.47 37.17 23.54
CA THR A 248 -30.54 37.23 22.53
C THR A 248 -31.91 37.00 23.15
N PHE A 249 -32.02 36.09 24.14
CA PHE A 249 -33.26 35.86 24.87
C PHE A 249 -33.72 37.12 25.60
N ILE A 250 -32.83 37.78 26.34
CA ILE A 250 -33.14 39.04 27.02
C ILE A 250 -33.55 40.12 26.02
N ALA A 251 -32.75 40.32 24.95
CA ALA A 251 -33.06 41.30 23.91
C ALA A 251 -34.39 40.98 23.21
N GLY A 252 -34.71 39.70 23.02
CA GLY A 252 -35.98 39.24 22.45
C GLY A 252 -37.20 39.57 23.33
N ILE A 253 -37.09 39.38 24.67
CA ILE A 253 -38.17 39.77 25.60
C ILE A 253 -38.43 41.27 25.49
N TYR A 254 -37.41 42.10 25.55
CA TYR A 254 -37.58 43.55 25.46
C TYR A 254 -37.90 44.07 24.04
N GLY A 255 -37.79 43.21 23.05
CA GLY A 255 -38.23 43.48 21.67
C GLY A 255 -39.68 43.07 21.40
N MET A 256 -40.40 42.52 22.37
CA MET A 256 -41.83 42.15 22.22
C MET A 256 -42.75 43.36 22.36
N ASN A 257 -43.82 43.38 21.56
CA ASN A 257 -44.80 44.49 21.53
C ASN A 257 -45.93 44.24 22.51
N PHE A 258 -45.64 44.10 23.84
CA PHE A 258 -46.66 44.04 24.87
C PHE A 258 -47.10 45.45 25.27
N GLU A 259 -48.40 45.63 25.53
CA GLU A 259 -48.97 46.93 25.94
C GLU A 259 -48.49 47.34 27.34
N THR A 260 -48.18 46.41 28.22
CA THR A 260 -47.74 46.66 29.59
C THR A 260 -46.45 45.92 29.90
N MET A 261 -45.33 46.62 29.89
CA MET A 261 -44.02 46.18 30.37
C MET A 261 -43.52 47.16 31.44
N PRO A 262 -43.67 46.86 32.76
CA PRO A 262 -43.35 47.78 33.84
C PRO A 262 -41.91 48.32 33.78
N GLU A 263 -40.96 47.47 33.36
CA GLU A 263 -39.52 47.80 33.28
C GLU A 263 -39.18 48.85 32.25
N LEU A 264 -40.00 49.01 31.19
CA LEU A 264 -39.80 50.03 30.16
C LEU A 264 -40.14 51.45 30.66
N THR A 265 -40.93 51.58 31.73
CA THR A 265 -41.26 52.88 32.32
C THR A 265 -40.22 53.35 33.34
N TRP A 266 -39.23 52.54 33.70
CA TRP A 266 -38.20 52.89 34.65
C TRP A 266 -37.20 53.88 34.05
N PRO A 267 -36.84 54.99 34.71
CA PRO A 267 -35.95 55.98 34.20
C PRO A 267 -34.56 55.48 33.79
N LEU A 268 -34.11 54.38 34.43
CA LEU A 268 -32.81 53.75 34.16
C LEU A 268 -32.94 52.28 33.68
N GLY A 269 -34.13 51.84 33.28
CA GLY A 269 -34.40 50.45 32.84
C GLY A 269 -33.47 49.94 31.77
N TYR A 270 -33.20 50.76 30.79
CA TYR A 270 -32.23 50.47 29.70
C TYR A 270 -30.82 50.16 30.24
N PHE A 271 -30.30 50.99 31.14
CA PHE A 271 -28.98 50.81 31.72
C PHE A 271 -28.91 49.59 32.63
N TYR A 272 -29.98 49.27 33.39
CA TYR A 272 -30.07 48.07 34.18
C TYR A 272 -30.05 46.79 33.31
N THR A 273 -30.76 46.79 32.19
CA THR A 273 -30.80 45.65 31.27
C THR A 273 -29.40 45.44 30.62
N LEU A 274 -28.72 46.49 30.20
CA LEU A 274 -27.35 46.39 29.68
C LEU A 274 -26.36 45.89 30.73
N ALA A 275 -26.49 46.38 31.97
CA ALA A 275 -25.67 45.93 33.09
C ALA A 275 -25.90 44.43 33.41
N LEU A 276 -27.16 43.96 33.38
CA LEU A 276 -27.51 42.57 33.53
C LEU A 276 -26.91 41.69 32.43
N MET A 277 -27.01 42.12 31.16
CA MET A 277 -26.44 41.40 30.05
C MET A 277 -24.90 41.31 30.17
N ALA A 278 -24.24 42.43 30.55
CA ALA A 278 -22.79 42.44 30.80
C ALA A 278 -22.40 41.51 31.94
N LEU A 279 -23.18 41.47 33.04
CA LEU A 279 -22.93 40.56 34.18
C LEU A 279 -23.05 39.11 33.76
N ILE A 280 -24.06 38.75 32.96
CA ILE A 280 -24.24 37.39 32.45
C ILE A 280 -23.03 37.03 31.53
N ALA A 281 -22.62 37.89 30.64
CA ALA A 281 -21.45 37.65 29.79
C ALA A 281 -20.17 37.45 30.61
N LEU A 282 -19.95 38.22 31.68
CA LEU A 282 -18.82 38.06 32.57
C LEU A 282 -18.87 36.73 33.34
N ILE A 283 -20.04 36.33 33.83
CA ILE A 283 -20.22 35.04 34.53
C ILE A 283 -19.85 33.90 33.56
N ILE A 284 -20.37 33.93 32.35
CA ILE A 284 -20.07 32.91 31.32
C ILE A 284 -18.57 32.90 31.00
N TYR A 285 -17.97 34.06 30.80
CA TYR A 285 -16.52 34.16 30.52
C TYR A 285 -15.67 33.54 31.66
N TYR A 286 -15.96 33.89 32.92
CA TYR A 286 -15.23 33.32 34.07
C TYR A 286 -15.46 31.84 34.22
N TRP A 287 -16.67 31.34 33.95
CA TRP A 287 -16.96 29.92 33.97
C TRP A 287 -16.17 29.13 32.92
N PHE A 288 -16.12 29.60 31.65
CA PHE A 288 -15.33 28.99 30.59
C PHE A 288 -13.83 29.06 30.90
N LYS A 289 -13.33 30.18 31.38
CA LYS A 289 -11.94 30.35 31.80
C LYS A 289 -11.55 29.37 32.90
N ARG A 290 -12.41 29.22 33.93
CA ARG A 290 -12.17 28.26 35.03
C ARG A 290 -12.17 26.81 34.52
N LYS A 291 -12.97 26.48 33.53
CA LYS A 291 -13.02 25.14 32.90
C LYS A 291 -11.91 24.91 31.88
N ARG A 292 -11.02 25.87 31.64
CA ARG A 292 -9.96 25.82 30.61
C ARG A 292 -10.53 25.52 29.21
N ILE A 293 -11.71 26.03 28.93
CA ILE A 293 -12.34 25.88 27.62
C ILE A 293 -11.92 27.04 26.69
N LEU A 294 -11.70 28.21 27.28
CA LEU A 294 -11.06 29.39 26.67
C LEU A 294 -9.59 29.42 27.02
#